data_053eaeab599a2798ad20b239accbb39d
#
_entry.id   053eaeab599a2798ad20b239accbb39d
#
_cell.length_a   1.000
_cell.length_b   1.000
_cell.length_c   1.000
_cell.angle_alpha   90.00
_cell.angle_beta   90.00
_cell.angle_gamma   90.00
#
_symmetry.space_group_name_H-M   'P 1'
#
loop_
_entity.id
_entity.type
_entity.pdbx_description
1 polymer ?
#
loop_
_entity_poly.entity_id
_entity_poly.type
_entity_poly.pdbx_seq_one_letter_code
_entity_poly.pdbx_strand_id
1 'polypeptide(L)'
;MRETMIEMRGISKAFPGVQALQDCSLEVYQGEVHALLGENGAGKSTLMKILTGIYQADAGEIVFNGRETKINSVLDARALGITMIHQELNLLSNLTIAQNIFIGKEIKRHGVFLDERATSAMAAELLQRVNLHVDPNTMVSELTVAQQQMVEIAKAISYNSRVIIMDEPTAPLSNSEIESLFAIIGEMKKSGISIIYISHRMDEIKRICDRATILRDGQYISTVDVASTSLDDIIAAMVGRKIAYVRKGRDKSRILEDEILRVEHLNSGSKVKDVSFSLRKGEILGFAGLVGAGRTETARLIFGADLPDSGEIYIGGKKVLIKSPYDAVRCGISYLSEDRKRFGLITEMSVENNITIASIPKLCKAFGYIDKTKCRNEAKKYTQRLKVKAPSLDALVRSLSGGNQQKIVVAKWLLRDTDVLIFDEPTRGIDIGAKDEICELLISLADMGKAVIMISSEMQEILRVCDRILVMHEGKIAGALDADSATQEDIMRLASKCDMQAE
;
A
#
# COMPACT_ATOMS: atom_id res chain seq x y z
N MET A 1 -32.74 -18.22 9.73
CA MET A 1 -31.34 -18.63 9.53
C MET A 1 -30.85 -17.91 8.29
N ARG A 2 -29.64 -17.33 8.31
CA ARG A 2 -29.04 -16.76 7.08
C ARG A 2 -28.68 -17.91 6.16
N GLU A 3 -28.97 -17.79 4.88
CA GLU A 3 -28.69 -18.81 3.88
C GLU A 3 -27.24 -18.72 3.44
N THR A 4 -26.49 -19.85 3.48
CA THR A 4 -25.07 -19.88 3.10
C THR A 4 -24.96 -19.90 1.57
N MET A 5 -24.29 -18.89 1.00
CA MET A 5 -24.04 -18.78 -0.44
C MET A 5 -22.80 -19.55 -0.86
N ILE A 6 -21.71 -19.40 -0.14
CA ILE A 6 -20.44 -20.10 -0.38
C ILE A 6 -19.93 -20.69 0.93
N GLU A 7 -19.45 -21.93 0.85
CA GLU A 7 -18.68 -22.55 1.91
C GLU A 7 -17.49 -23.29 1.30
N MET A 8 -16.31 -22.93 1.73
CA MET A 8 -15.07 -23.62 1.40
C MET A 8 -14.59 -24.33 2.67
N ARG A 9 -14.36 -25.65 2.60
CA ARG A 9 -14.02 -26.48 3.75
C ARG A 9 -12.69 -27.17 3.53
N GLY A 10 -11.76 -27.03 4.45
CA GLY A 10 -10.50 -27.75 4.46
C GLY A 10 -9.60 -27.52 3.25
N ILE A 11 -9.68 -26.35 2.63
CA ILE A 11 -8.96 -26.04 1.39
C ILE A 11 -7.45 -26.01 1.65
N SER A 12 -6.73 -26.83 0.92
CA SER A 12 -5.27 -26.88 0.96
C SER A 12 -4.67 -26.68 -0.42
N LYS A 13 -3.54 -25.99 -0.49
CA LYS A 13 -2.81 -25.74 -1.75
C LYS A 13 -1.32 -25.57 -1.51
N ALA A 14 -0.52 -26.38 -2.20
CA ALA A 14 0.93 -26.27 -2.23
C ALA A 14 1.43 -25.83 -3.62
N PHE A 15 2.51 -25.04 -3.62
CA PHE A 15 3.30 -24.74 -4.80
C PHE A 15 4.73 -25.24 -4.56
N PRO A 16 5.58 -25.40 -5.59
CA PRO A 16 6.94 -25.85 -5.39
C PRO A 16 7.68 -25.02 -4.33
N GLY A 17 7.98 -25.67 -3.20
CA GLY A 17 8.70 -25.06 -2.06
C GLY A 17 7.86 -24.20 -1.10
N VAL A 18 6.53 -24.06 -1.30
CA VAL A 18 5.67 -23.22 -0.44
C VAL A 18 4.31 -23.87 -0.22
N GLN A 19 3.93 -24.08 1.04
CA GLN A 19 2.54 -24.40 1.43
C GLN A 19 1.77 -23.07 1.49
N ALA A 20 0.92 -22.81 0.50
CA ALA A 20 0.19 -21.54 0.39
C ALA A 20 -1.11 -21.54 1.20
N LEU A 21 -1.79 -22.68 1.32
CA LEU A 21 -2.99 -22.88 2.13
C LEU A 21 -2.94 -24.26 2.80
N GLN A 22 -3.33 -24.31 4.07
CA GLN A 22 -3.42 -25.52 4.86
C GLN A 22 -4.71 -25.52 5.67
N ASP A 23 -5.64 -26.38 5.33
CA ASP A 23 -6.92 -26.59 6.01
C ASP A 23 -7.73 -25.29 6.20
N CYS A 24 -7.80 -24.47 5.15
CA CYS A 24 -8.50 -23.18 5.19
C CYS A 24 -10.00 -23.36 4.96
N SER A 25 -10.79 -22.61 5.73
CA SER A 25 -12.25 -22.57 5.61
C SER A 25 -12.75 -21.14 5.46
N LEU A 26 -13.79 -20.95 4.66
CA LEU A 26 -14.46 -19.67 4.43
C LEU A 26 -15.96 -19.92 4.27
N GLU A 27 -16.78 -19.17 5.00
CA GLU A 27 -18.24 -19.20 4.87
C GLU A 27 -18.77 -17.80 4.61
N VAL A 28 -19.56 -17.65 3.54
CA VAL A 28 -20.18 -16.37 3.13
C VAL A 28 -21.70 -16.56 2.99
N TYR A 29 -22.48 -15.69 3.63
CA TYR A 29 -23.93 -15.72 3.55
C TYR A 29 -24.46 -14.92 2.36
N GLN A 30 -25.70 -15.20 1.96
CA GLN A 30 -26.36 -14.44 0.91
C GLN A 30 -26.57 -12.97 1.32
N GLY A 31 -26.21 -12.04 0.43
CA GLY A 31 -26.34 -10.61 0.68
C GLY A 31 -25.44 -10.09 1.82
N GLU A 32 -24.35 -10.79 2.10
CA GLU A 32 -23.34 -10.40 3.08
C GLU A 32 -22.16 -9.68 2.41
N VAL A 33 -21.60 -8.67 3.06
CA VAL A 33 -20.28 -8.16 2.76
C VAL A 33 -19.30 -8.81 3.74
N HIS A 34 -18.57 -9.81 3.26
CA HIS A 34 -17.66 -10.62 4.05
C HIS A 34 -16.22 -10.20 3.81
N ALA A 35 -15.52 -9.76 4.85
CA ALA A 35 -14.10 -9.42 4.74
C ALA A 35 -13.23 -10.70 4.73
N LEU A 36 -12.23 -10.75 3.87
CA LEU A 36 -11.15 -11.74 3.93
C LEU A 36 -9.85 -11.04 4.29
N LEU A 37 -9.39 -11.23 5.53
CA LEU A 37 -8.30 -10.52 6.15
C LEU A 37 -7.07 -11.39 6.37
N GLY A 38 -5.90 -10.77 6.49
CA GLY A 38 -4.62 -11.42 6.76
C GLY A 38 -3.48 -10.62 6.17
N GLU A 39 -2.26 -10.88 6.60
CA GLU A 39 -1.05 -10.25 6.06
C GLU A 39 -0.76 -10.65 4.61
N ASN A 40 0.18 -9.97 3.97
CA ASN A 40 0.65 -10.38 2.64
C ASN A 40 1.32 -11.75 2.73
N GLY A 41 0.89 -12.67 1.85
CA GLY A 41 1.33 -14.06 1.94
C GLY A 41 0.46 -14.97 2.82
N ALA A 42 -0.57 -14.45 3.51
CA ALA A 42 -1.49 -15.25 4.32
C ALA A 42 -2.39 -16.21 3.52
N GLY A 43 -2.31 -16.22 2.18
CA GLY A 43 -3.08 -17.14 1.34
C GLY A 43 -4.38 -16.57 0.75
N LYS A 44 -4.77 -15.32 1.07
CA LYS A 44 -6.02 -14.70 0.60
C LYS A 44 -6.24 -14.81 -0.91
N SER A 45 -5.29 -14.30 -1.69
CA SER A 45 -5.39 -14.33 -3.16
C SER A 45 -5.34 -15.75 -3.73
N THR A 46 -4.66 -16.68 -3.06
CA THR A 46 -4.66 -18.10 -3.44
C THR A 46 -6.04 -18.72 -3.21
N LEU A 47 -6.67 -18.46 -2.06
CA LEU A 47 -8.01 -18.95 -1.75
C LEU A 47 -9.04 -18.41 -2.76
N MET A 48 -8.95 -17.11 -3.10
CA MET A 48 -9.85 -16.51 -4.10
C MET A 48 -9.59 -17.03 -5.53
N LYS A 49 -8.35 -17.30 -5.89
CA LYS A 49 -8.01 -17.92 -7.18
C LYS A 49 -8.52 -19.36 -7.29
N ILE A 50 -8.64 -20.08 -6.18
CA ILE A 50 -9.30 -21.39 -6.16
C ILE A 50 -10.80 -21.22 -6.34
N LEU A 51 -11.44 -20.29 -5.63
CA LEU A 51 -12.88 -20.02 -5.75
C LEU A 51 -13.26 -19.53 -7.15
N THR A 52 -12.36 -18.84 -7.83
CA THR A 52 -12.58 -18.37 -9.22
C THR A 52 -12.10 -19.36 -10.30
N GLY A 53 -11.62 -20.53 -9.92
CA GLY A 53 -11.21 -21.59 -10.87
C GLY A 53 -9.89 -21.33 -11.60
N ILE A 54 -9.10 -20.33 -11.16
CA ILE A 54 -7.74 -20.06 -11.69
C ILE A 54 -6.77 -21.14 -11.19
N TYR A 55 -6.92 -21.56 -9.93
CA TYR A 55 -6.19 -22.66 -9.33
C TYR A 55 -7.15 -23.75 -8.88
N GLN A 56 -6.67 -25.00 -8.85
CA GLN A 56 -7.39 -26.11 -8.24
C GLN A 56 -6.84 -26.34 -6.82
N ALA A 57 -7.73 -26.63 -5.88
CA ALA A 57 -7.33 -27.08 -4.55
C ALA A 57 -6.69 -28.47 -4.64
N ASP A 58 -5.69 -28.72 -3.78
CA ASP A 58 -5.08 -30.04 -3.64
C ASP A 58 -5.90 -30.93 -2.68
N ALA A 59 -6.65 -30.30 -1.75
CA ALA A 59 -7.60 -30.94 -0.85
C ALA A 59 -8.70 -29.95 -0.45
N GLY A 60 -9.82 -30.50 0.07
CA GLY A 60 -10.98 -29.72 0.52
C GLY A 60 -12.11 -29.70 -0.50
N GLU A 61 -13.23 -29.09 -0.12
CA GLU A 61 -14.45 -29.02 -0.93
C GLU A 61 -15.02 -27.60 -0.99
N ILE A 62 -15.74 -27.31 -2.08
CA ILE A 62 -16.47 -26.05 -2.24
C ILE A 62 -17.95 -26.38 -2.35
N VAL A 63 -18.75 -25.74 -1.50
CA VAL A 63 -20.21 -25.81 -1.51
C VAL A 63 -20.75 -24.46 -1.97
N PHE A 64 -21.55 -24.45 -3.02
CA PHE A 64 -22.22 -23.28 -3.56
C PHE A 64 -23.72 -23.45 -3.46
N ASN A 65 -24.40 -22.54 -2.75
CA ASN A 65 -25.84 -22.58 -2.52
C ASN A 65 -26.32 -23.97 -2.03
N GLY A 66 -25.61 -24.53 -1.04
CA GLY A 66 -25.93 -25.82 -0.41
C GLY A 66 -25.59 -27.07 -1.24
N ARG A 67 -24.91 -26.93 -2.39
CA ARG A 67 -24.51 -28.04 -3.26
C ARG A 67 -23.00 -28.09 -3.42
N GLU A 68 -22.43 -29.26 -3.16
CA GLU A 68 -21.02 -29.51 -3.49
C GLU A 68 -20.77 -29.25 -4.98
N THR A 69 -19.77 -28.45 -5.28
CA THR A 69 -19.54 -27.94 -6.63
C THR A 69 -18.04 -27.95 -6.94
N LYS A 70 -17.68 -28.48 -8.09
CA LYS A 70 -16.30 -28.46 -8.60
C LYS A 70 -16.14 -27.26 -9.55
N ILE A 71 -15.20 -26.39 -9.24
CA ILE A 71 -14.85 -25.24 -10.07
C ILE A 71 -13.48 -25.51 -10.68
N ASN A 72 -13.47 -25.93 -11.95
CA ASN A 72 -12.24 -26.32 -12.65
C ASN A 72 -11.68 -25.21 -13.55
N SER A 73 -12.50 -24.19 -13.84
CA SER A 73 -12.13 -23.11 -14.74
C SER A 73 -12.84 -21.81 -14.34
N VAL A 74 -12.32 -20.67 -14.86
CA VAL A 74 -12.97 -19.36 -14.70
C VAL A 74 -14.37 -19.32 -15.32
N LEU A 75 -14.61 -20.14 -16.37
CA LEU A 75 -15.94 -20.24 -16.98
C LEU A 75 -16.93 -20.92 -16.06
N ASP A 76 -16.52 -21.96 -15.31
CA ASP A 76 -17.36 -22.61 -14.31
C ASP A 76 -17.76 -21.66 -13.19
N ALA A 77 -16.79 -20.90 -12.67
CA ALA A 77 -17.05 -19.88 -11.65
C ALA A 77 -18.05 -18.82 -12.14
N ARG A 78 -17.87 -18.33 -13.37
CA ARG A 78 -18.79 -17.37 -14.00
C ARG A 78 -20.19 -17.95 -14.23
N ALA A 79 -20.29 -19.21 -14.62
CA ALA A 79 -21.59 -19.89 -14.78
C ALA A 79 -22.37 -19.99 -13.47
N LEU A 80 -21.68 -20.10 -12.33
CA LEU A 80 -22.25 -20.03 -10.99
C LEU A 80 -22.60 -18.61 -10.55
N GLY A 81 -22.14 -17.58 -11.28
CA GLY A 81 -22.31 -16.16 -10.90
C GLY A 81 -21.22 -15.67 -9.96
N ILE A 82 -20.04 -16.28 -9.96
CA ILE A 82 -18.88 -15.82 -9.18
C ILE A 82 -17.97 -15.00 -10.10
N THR A 83 -17.70 -13.73 -9.73
CA THR A 83 -16.82 -12.83 -10.48
C THR A 83 -15.79 -12.19 -9.53
N MET A 84 -14.66 -11.77 -10.09
CA MET A 84 -13.58 -11.14 -9.33
C MET A 84 -13.10 -9.86 -10.00
N ILE A 85 -12.99 -8.81 -9.19
CA ILE A 85 -12.28 -7.58 -9.50
C ILE A 85 -10.89 -7.73 -8.90
N HIS A 86 -9.88 -7.72 -9.76
CA HIS A 86 -8.49 -7.91 -9.36
C HIS A 86 -7.85 -6.62 -8.88
N GLN A 87 -6.77 -6.73 -8.09
CA GLN A 87 -5.96 -5.60 -7.63
C GLN A 87 -5.32 -4.84 -8.80
N GLU A 88 -4.88 -5.55 -9.84
CA GLU A 88 -4.41 -4.95 -11.10
C GLU A 88 -5.55 -4.87 -12.09
N LEU A 89 -5.68 -3.73 -12.78
CA LEU A 89 -6.74 -3.50 -13.76
C LEU A 89 -6.57 -4.42 -14.98
N ASN A 90 -7.63 -5.17 -15.31
CA ASN A 90 -7.66 -6.11 -16.43
C ASN A 90 -8.48 -5.57 -17.61
N LEU A 91 -8.33 -4.29 -17.91
CA LEU A 91 -8.96 -3.64 -19.06
C LEU A 91 -7.99 -3.58 -20.25
N LEU A 92 -8.54 -3.75 -21.44
CA LEU A 92 -7.81 -3.57 -22.69
C LEU A 92 -7.81 -2.09 -23.08
N SER A 93 -6.67 -1.42 -22.96
CA SER A 93 -6.51 0.03 -23.14
C SER A 93 -6.86 0.52 -24.56
N ASN A 94 -6.73 -0.35 -25.55
CA ASN A 94 -7.02 -0.10 -26.97
C ASN A 94 -8.46 -0.41 -27.39
N LEU A 95 -9.34 -0.70 -26.43
CA LEU A 95 -10.78 -0.91 -26.67
C LEU A 95 -11.58 0.18 -25.95
N THR A 96 -12.83 0.39 -26.39
CA THR A 96 -13.77 1.29 -25.74
C THR A 96 -14.27 0.70 -24.42
N ILE A 97 -14.89 1.53 -23.58
CA ILE A 97 -15.55 1.10 -22.35
C ILE A 97 -16.58 0.02 -22.64
N ALA A 98 -17.47 0.27 -23.60
CA ALA A 98 -18.51 -0.68 -23.97
C ALA A 98 -17.95 -2.03 -24.43
N GLN A 99 -16.91 -2.01 -25.25
CA GLN A 99 -16.21 -3.23 -25.69
C GLN A 99 -15.55 -3.97 -24.53
N ASN A 100 -14.93 -3.27 -23.57
CA ASN A 100 -14.33 -3.89 -22.38
C ASN A 100 -15.36 -4.54 -21.46
N ILE A 101 -16.53 -3.92 -21.27
CA ILE A 101 -17.60 -4.46 -20.43
C ILE A 101 -18.19 -5.73 -21.04
N PHE A 102 -18.37 -5.77 -22.36
CA PHE A 102 -19.06 -6.86 -23.06
C PHE A 102 -18.14 -7.84 -23.79
N ILE A 103 -16.82 -7.75 -23.62
CA ILE A 103 -15.89 -8.70 -24.22
C ILE A 103 -16.21 -10.14 -23.84
N GLY A 104 -16.31 -11.02 -24.86
CA GLY A 104 -16.67 -12.43 -24.69
C GLY A 104 -18.17 -12.70 -24.45
N LYS A 105 -19.01 -11.66 -24.48
CA LYS A 105 -20.48 -11.71 -24.40
C LYS A 105 -21.13 -10.62 -25.26
N GLU A 106 -20.52 -10.38 -26.40
CA GLU A 106 -20.93 -9.33 -27.34
C GLU A 106 -22.40 -9.51 -27.76
N ILE A 107 -23.12 -8.40 -27.82
CA ILE A 107 -24.52 -8.38 -28.24
C ILE A 107 -24.55 -8.51 -29.76
N LYS A 108 -25.29 -9.52 -30.24
CA LYS A 108 -25.35 -9.83 -31.67
C LYS A 108 -26.73 -9.58 -32.25
N ARG A 109 -26.76 -8.88 -33.36
CA ARG A 109 -27.94 -8.73 -34.23
C ARG A 109 -28.01 -9.94 -35.15
N HIS A 110 -29.16 -10.61 -35.22
CA HIS A 110 -29.39 -11.82 -36.01
C HIS A 110 -28.38 -12.95 -35.77
N GLY A 111 -27.76 -12.99 -34.57
CA GLY A 111 -26.86 -14.05 -34.15
C GLY A 111 -25.44 -14.02 -34.74
N VAL A 112 -25.15 -13.15 -35.71
CA VAL A 112 -23.86 -13.08 -36.44
C VAL A 112 -23.17 -11.74 -36.31
N PHE A 113 -23.89 -10.64 -36.50
CA PHE A 113 -23.30 -9.28 -36.56
C PHE A 113 -23.32 -8.65 -35.16
N LEU A 114 -22.22 -7.96 -34.78
CA LEU A 114 -22.16 -7.19 -33.54
C LEU A 114 -23.15 -6.02 -33.61
N ASP A 115 -23.91 -5.83 -32.52
CA ASP A 115 -24.80 -4.67 -32.34
C ASP A 115 -24.14 -3.63 -31.45
N GLU A 116 -23.33 -2.78 -32.03
CA GLU A 116 -22.57 -1.75 -31.29
C GLU A 116 -23.51 -0.75 -30.61
N ARG A 117 -24.69 -0.43 -31.21
CA ARG A 117 -25.64 0.50 -30.59
C ARG A 117 -26.28 -0.09 -29.32
N ALA A 118 -26.71 -1.34 -29.40
CA ALA A 118 -27.26 -2.03 -28.21
C ALA A 118 -26.17 -2.21 -27.14
N THR A 119 -24.95 -2.56 -27.53
CA THR A 119 -23.80 -2.69 -26.62
C THR A 119 -23.50 -1.37 -25.91
N SER A 120 -23.45 -0.25 -26.65
CA SER A 120 -23.21 1.09 -26.10
C SER A 120 -24.35 1.54 -25.16
N ALA A 121 -25.61 1.29 -25.53
CA ALA A 121 -26.76 1.63 -24.69
C ALA A 121 -26.76 0.86 -23.36
N MET A 122 -26.51 -0.46 -23.38
CA MET A 122 -26.42 -1.27 -22.16
C MET A 122 -25.19 -0.90 -21.32
N ALA A 123 -24.07 -0.52 -21.95
CA ALA A 123 -22.92 -0.01 -21.23
C ALA A 123 -23.24 1.29 -20.51
N ALA A 124 -23.98 2.21 -21.15
CA ALA A 124 -24.40 3.48 -20.55
C ALA A 124 -25.26 3.25 -19.27
N GLU A 125 -26.17 2.28 -19.28
CA GLU A 125 -26.95 1.93 -18.10
C GLU A 125 -26.07 1.41 -16.95
N LEU A 126 -25.08 0.56 -17.26
CA LEU A 126 -24.13 0.06 -16.26
C LEU A 126 -23.25 1.16 -15.70
N LEU A 127 -22.79 2.08 -16.54
CA LEU A 127 -21.99 3.23 -16.11
C LEU A 127 -22.77 4.17 -15.20
N GLN A 128 -24.06 4.39 -15.47
CA GLN A 128 -24.94 5.13 -14.57
C GLN A 128 -25.07 4.46 -13.20
N ARG A 129 -25.19 3.13 -13.15
CA ARG A 129 -25.27 2.38 -11.89
C ARG A 129 -24.01 2.50 -11.01
N VAL A 130 -22.85 2.70 -11.63
CA VAL A 130 -21.59 2.95 -10.92
C VAL A 130 -21.25 4.45 -10.80
N ASN A 131 -22.23 5.34 -11.10
CA ASN A 131 -22.06 6.78 -11.03
C ASN A 131 -20.89 7.32 -11.87
N LEU A 132 -20.60 6.68 -13.00
CA LEU A 132 -19.55 7.10 -13.94
C LEU A 132 -20.17 7.78 -15.16
N HIS A 133 -19.97 9.08 -15.29
CA HIS A 133 -20.51 9.91 -16.37
C HIS A 133 -19.48 10.09 -17.48
N VAL A 134 -19.28 9.06 -18.30
CA VAL A 134 -18.38 9.05 -19.45
C VAL A 134 -19.09 8.36 -20.62
N ASP A 135 -18.80 8.79 -21.86
CA ASP A 135 -19.34 8.13 -23.07
C ASP A 135 -18.85 6.68 -23.13
N PRO A 136 -19.75 5.68 -23.28
CA PRO A 136 -19.37 4.27 -23.44
C PRO A 136 -18.40 4.00 -24.60
N ASN A 137 -18.34 4.87 -25.57
CA ASN A 137 -17.42 4.76 -26.72
C ASN A 137 -16.04 5.36 -26.48
N THR A 138 -15.79 5.98 -25.30
CA THR A 138 -14.47 6.48 -24.92
C THR A 138 -13.48 5.31 -24.80
N MET A 139 -12.25 5.51 -25.28
CA MET A 139 -11.17 4.53 -25.16
C MET A 139 -10.72 4.43 -23.72
N VAL A 140 -10.47 3.21 -23.23
CA VAL A 140 -10.02 3.00 -21.86
C VAL A 140 -8.67 3.67 -21.57
N SER A 141 -7.80 3.84 -22.58
CA SER A 141 -6.54 4.57 -22.46
C SER A 141 -6.70 6.07 -22.11
N GLU A 142 -7.87 6.65 -22.34
CA GLU A 142 -8.16 8.06 -22.04
C GLU A 142 -8.68 8.27 -20.62
N LEU A 143 -9.01 7.18 -19.91
CA LEU A 143 -9.56 7.20 -18.58
C LEU A 143 -8.49 7.35 -17.52
N THR A 144 -8.81 8.06 -16.43
CA THR A 144 -8.04 8.01 -15.20
C THR A 144 -8.08 6.61 -14.58
N VAL A 145 -7.11 6.27 -13.74
CA VAL A 145 -7.06 4.96 -13.07
C VAL A 145 -8.32 4.70 -12.24
N ALA A 146 -8.84 5.73 -11.59
CA ALA A 146 -10.09 5.65 -10.83
C ALA A 146 -11.31 5.35 -11.71
N GLN A 147 -11.40 6.01 -12.88
CA GLN A 147 -12.46 5.73 -13.85
C GLN A 147 -12.36 4.31 -14.41
N GLN A 148 -11.13 3.83 -14.68
CA GLN A 148 -10.90 2.44 -15.09
C GLN A 148 -11.38 1.46 -14.01
N GLN A 149 -11.15 1.75 -12.73
CA GLN A 149 -11.66 0.94 -11.63
C GLN A 149 -13.21 0.86 -11.65
N MET A 150 -13.89 1.98 -11.88
CA MET A 150 -15.36 2.00 -12.00
C MET A 150 -15.85 1.19 -13.22
N VAL A 151 -15.10 1.17 -14.31
CA VAL A 151 -15.40 0.33 -15.49
C VAL A 151 -15.25 -1.17 -15.15
N GLU A 152 -14.22 -1.58 -14.36
CA GLU A 152 -14.09 -2.95 -13.88
C GLU A 152 -15.27 -3.37 -13.00
N ILE A 153 -15.76 -2.48 -12.14
CA ILE A 153 -16.95 -2.73 -11.31
C ILE A 153 -18.19 -2.89 -12.19
N ALA A 154 -18.40 -1.98 -13.16
CA ALA A 154 -19.50 -2.08 -14.13
C ALA A 154 -19.45 -3.39 -14.92
N LYS A 155 -18.26 -3.82 -15.34
CA LYS A 155 -18.01 -5.10 -16.00
C LYS A 155 -18.38 -6.28 -15.09
N ALA A 156 -18.01 -6.27 -13.81
CA ALA A 156 -18.38 -7.32 -12.87
C ALA A 156 -19.91 -7.41 -12.68
N ILE A 157 -20.59 -6.27 -12.52
CA ILE A 157 -22.05 -6.21 -12.40
C ILE A 157 -22.74 -6.78 -13.66
N SER A 158 -22.17 -6.57 -14.84
CA SER A 158 -22.75 -7.00 -16.12
C SER A 158 -22.83 -8.54 -16.29
N TYR A 159 -22.21 -9.32 -15.40
CA TYR A 159 -22.27 -10.80 -15.42
C TYR A 159 -23.43 -11.39 -14.61
N ASN A 160 -24.38 -10.59 -14.12
CA ASN A 160 -25.46 -11.05 -13.22
C ASN A 160 -24.90 -11.82 -12.02
N SER A 161 -23.83 -11.30 -11.44
CA SER A 161 -23.08 -11.97 -10.39
C SER A 161 -23.92 -12.15 -9.13
N ARG A 162 -23.82 -13.33 -8.52
CA ARG A 162 -24.35 -13.63 -7.18
C ARG A 162 -23.31 -13.37 -6.10
N VAL A 163 -22.05 -13.53 -6.47
CA VAL A 163 -20.89 -13.27 -5.60
C VAL A 163 -19.86 -12.46 -6.37
N ILE A 164 -19.44 -11.35 -5.77
CA ILE A 164 -18.38 -10.49 -6.31
C ILE A 164 -17.22 -10.46 -5.32
N ILE A 165 -16.04 -10.88 -5.78
CA ILE A 165 -14.80 -10.76 -5.04
C ILE A 165 -14.16 -9.43 -5.42
N MET A 166 -13.80 -8.60 -4.44
CA MET A 166 -13.14 -7.31 -4.63
C MET A 166 -11.77 -7.35 -3.93
N ASP A 167 -10.69 -7.36 -4.69
CA ASP A 167 -9.32 -7.41 -4.17
C ASP A 167 -8.71 -6.00 -4.20
N GLU A 168 -8.63 -5.36 -3.02
CA GLU A 168 -8.14 -3.98 -2.81
C GLU A 168 -8.76 -2.93 -3.76
N PRO A 169 -10.09 -2.84 -3.88
CA PRO A 169 -10.73 -2.02 -4.92
C PRO A 169 -10.55 -0.52 -4.72
N THR A 170 -10.15 -0.06 -3.54
CA THR A 170 -10.01 1.35 -3.16
C THR A 170 -8.59 1.89 -3.33
N ALA A 171 -7.61 1.04 -3.63
CA ALA A 171 -6.21 1.45 -3.71
C ALA A 171 -5.95 2.66 -4.63
N PRO A 172 -6.56 2.76 -5.83
CA PRO A 172 -6.36 3.90 -6.74
C PRO A 172 -7.36 5.03 -6.56
N LEU A 173 -8.33 4.94 -5.61
CA LEU A 173 -9.46 5.85 -5.51
C LEU A 173 -9.21 7.00 -4.55
N SER A 174 -9.75 8.18 -4.87
CA SER A 174 -9.90 9.31 -3.96
C SER A 174 -11.00 9.04 -2.91
N ASN A 175 -11.03 9.83 -1.84
CA ASN A 175 -12.04 9.68 -0.79
C ASN A 175 -13.49 9.80 -1.32
N SER A 176 -13.75 10.70 -2.26
CA SER A 176 -15.09 10.86 -2.88
C SER A 176 -15.48 9.65 -3.72
N GLU A 177 -14.53 9.03 -4.39
CA GLU A 177 -14.75 7.82 -5.20
C GLU A 177 -14.95 6.59 -4.32
N ILE A 178 -14.27 6.52 -3.16
CA ILE A 178 -14.48 5.48 -2.14
C ILE A 178 -15.92 5.56 -1.59
N GLU A 179 -16.41 6.76 -1.30
CA GLU A 179 -17.81 6.95 -0.88
C GLU A 179 -18.80 6.43 -1.93
N SER A 180 -18.56 6.74 -3.21
CA SER A 180 -19.39 6.24 -4.30
C SER A 180 -19.34 4.71 -4.40
N LEU A 181 -18.16 4.11 -4.26
CA LEU A 181 -18.00 2.65 -4.24
C LEU A 181 -18.76 2.02 -3.08
N PHE A 182 -18.68 2.59 -1.88
CA PHE A 182 -19.41 2.06 -0.71
C PHE A 182 -20.93 2.14 -0.86
N ALA A 183 -21.43 3.20 -1.50
CA ALA A 183 -22.84 3.29 -1.85
C ALA A 183 -23.26 2.15 -2.82
N ILE A 184 -22.46 1.89 -3.86
CA ILE A 184 -22.68 0.80 -4.82
C ILE A 184 -22.66 -0.57 -4.13
N ILE A 185 -21.69 -0.81 -3.23
CA ILE A 185 -21.61 -2.04 -2.42
C ILE A 185 -22.88 -2.21 -1.59
N GLY A 186 -23.37 -1.13 -0.98
CA GLY A 186 -24.62 -1.14 -0.21
C GLY A 186 -25.85 -1.49 -1.06
N GLU A 187 -25.94 -1.00 -2.29
CA GLU A 187 -27.01 -1.34 -3.23
C GLU A 187 -26.94 -2.80 -3.69
N MET A 188 -25.74 -3.29 -4.02
CA MET A 188 -25.53 -4.69 -4.38
C MET A 188 -25.94 -5.63 -3.24
N LYS A 189 -25.54 -5.32 -1.99
CA LYS A 189 -25.93 -6.07 -0.80
C LYS A 189 -27.45 -6.12 -0.64
N LYS A 190 -28.15 -4.98 -0.79
CA LYS A 190 -29.62 -4.91 -0.74
C LYS A 190 -30.29 -5.73 -1.84
N SER A 191 -29.64 -5.88 -2.99
CA SER A 191 -30.09 -6.69 -4.12
C SER A 191 -29.81 -8.19 -3.93
N GLY A 192 -29.25 -8.60 -2.78
CA GLY A 192 -28.94 -9.99 -2.45
C GLY A 192 -27.62 -10.52 -3.04
N ILE A 193 -26.78 -9.65 -3.58
CA ILE A 193 -25.43 -10.00 -4.05
C ILE A 193 -24.50 -10.10 -2.83
N SER A 194 -23.77 -11.21 -2.72
CA SER A 194 -22.77 -11.40 -1.69
C SER A 194 -21.42 -10.83 -2.16
N ILE A 195 -20.68 -10.21 -1.26
CA ILE A 195 -19.40 -9.57 -1.61
C ILE A 195 -18.31 -10.13 -0.70
N ILE A 196 -17.22 -10.62 -1.29
CA ILE A 196 -15.99 -10.94 -0.56
C ILE A 196 -15.04 -9.75 -0.75
N TYR A 197 -14.78 -9.03 0.34
CA TYR A 197 -14.02 -7.79 0.31
C TYR A 197 -12.63 -8.00 0.92
N ILE A 198 -11.59 -7.78 0.13
CA ILE A 198 -10.20 -7.87 0.58
C ILE A 198 -9.64 -6.47 0.64
N SER A 199 -9.22 -6.04 1.83
CA SER A 199 -8.54 -4.77 2.07
C SER A 199 -7.62 -4.88 3.27
N HIS A 200 -6.57 -4.08 3.28
CA HIS A 200 -5.71 -3.88 4.45
C HIS A 200 -6.11 -2.63 5.25
N ARG A 201 -7.11 -1.87 4.78
CA ARG A 201 -7.62 -0.66 5.44
C ARG A 201 -8.74 -1.02 6.41
N MET A 202 -8.42 -1.01 7.69
CA MET A 202 -9.33 -1.45 8.75
C MET A 202 -10.56 -0.54 8.92
N ASP A 203 -10.44 0.74 8.59
CA ASP A 203 -11.55 1.70 8.55
C ASP A 203 -12.63 1.28 7.52
N GLU A 204 -12.22 0.80 6.36
CA GLU A 204 -13.14 0.28 5.35
C GLU A 204 -13.87 -0.96 5.85
N ILE A 205 -13.13 -1.92 6.43
CA ILE A 205 -13.68 -3.16 6.97
C ILE A 205 -14.76 -2.86 8.02
N LYS A 206 -14.44 -1.97 8.97
CA LYS A 206 -15.39 -1.61 10.06
C LYS A 206 -16.65 -0.95 9.53
N ARG A 207 -16.55 -0.27 8.40
CA ARG A 207 -17.62 0.52 7.83
C ARG A 207 -18.60 -0.28 6.97
N ILE A 208 -18.10 -1.22 6.16
CA ILE A 208 -18.95 -1.88 5.15
C ILE A 208 -19.14 -3.38 5.35
N CYS A 209 -18.25 -4.05 6.12
CA CYS A 209 -18.29 -5.50 6.26
C CYS A 209 -19.14 -5.93 7.45
N ASP A 210 -19.84 -7.05 7.30
CA ASP A 210 -20.63 -7.68 8.34
C ASP A 210 -19.79 -8.61 9.21
N ARG A 211 -19.05 -9.52 8.57
CA ARG A 211 -18.17 -10.51 9.18
C ARG A 211 -16.81 -10.47 8.51
N ALA A 212 -15.83 -10.99 9.21
CA ALA A 212 -14.47 -11.10 8.68
C ALA A 212 -13.87 -12.48 8.98
N THR A 213 -13.37 -13.16 7.94
CA THR A 213 -12.53 -14.34 8.08
C THR A 213 -11.06 -13.93 8.05
N ILE A 214 -10.31 -14.40 9.04
CA ILE A 214 -8.90 -14.06 9.23
C ILE A 214 -8.05 -15.27 8.87
N LEU A 215 -7.12 -15.05 7.92
CA LEU A 215 -6.09 -16.03 7.54
C LEU A 215 -4.73 -15.52 8.03
N ARG A 216 -3.87 -16.46 8.45
CA ARG A 216 -2.48 -16.20 8.82
C ARG A 216 -1.60 -17.38 8.45
N ASP A 217 -0.49 -17.11 7.76
CA ASP A 217 0.50 -18.13 7.33
C ASP A 217 -0.14 -19.33 6.59
N GLY A 218 -1.15 -19.05 5.75
CA GLY A 218 -1.86 -20.06 4.97
C GLY A 218 -2.89 -20.87 5.76
N GLN A 219 -3.25 -20.47 6.97
CA GLN A 219 -4.20 -21.17 7.83
C GLN A 219 -5.40 -20.29 8.21
N TYR A 220 -6.56 -20.91 8.42
CA TYR A 220 -7.72 -20.26 9.02
C TYR A 220 -7.49 -20.01 10.52
N ILE A 221 -7.72 -18.80 10.97
CA ILE A 221 -7.59 -18.43 12.37
C ILE A 221 -8.95 -18.32 13.03
N SER A 222 -9.83 -17.48 12.49
CA SER A 222 -11.17 -17.25 13.04
C SER A 222 -12.05 -16.52 12.03
N THR A 223 -13.38 -16.60 12.26
CA THR A 223 -14.35 -15.72 11.64
C THR A 223 -15.06 -14.94 12.75
N VAL A 224 -15.11 -13.62 12.60
CA VAL A 224 -15.65 -12.71 13.63
C VAL A 224 -16.75 -11.82 13.04
N ASP A 225 -17.66 -11.36 13.89
CA ASP A 225 -18.61 -10.30 13.56
C ASP A 225 -17.89 -8.95 13.71
N VAL A 226 -17.87 -8.17 12.63
CA VAL A 226 -17.12 -6.90 12.57
C VAL A 226 -17.73 -5.85 13.50
N ALA A 227 -19.04 -5.83 13.68
CA ALA A 227 -19.70 -4.83 14.52
C ALA A 227 -19.32 -4.99 15.99
N SER A 228 -19.26 -6.24 16.49
CA SER A 228 -19.02 -6.58 17.89
C SER A 228 -17.54 -6.75 18.26
N THR A 229 -16.63 -6.91 17.29
CA THR A 229 -15.20 -7.15 17.54
C THR A 229 -14.41 -5.85 17.41
N SER A 230 -13.48 -5.59 18.34
CA SER A 230 -12.60 -4.42 18.25
C SER A 230 -11.61 -4.55 17.09
N LEU A 231 -11.21 -3.40 16.50
CA LEU A 231 -10.19 -3.40 15.45
C LEU A 231 -8.86 -3.98 15.93
N ASP A 232 -8.49 -3.70 17.17
CA ASP A 232 -7.26 -4.22 17.78
C ASP A 232 -7.25 -5.74 17.89
N ASP A 233 -8.39 -6.35 18.21
CA ASP A 233 -8.52 -7.81 18.28
C ASP A 233 -8.47 -8.45 16.89
N ILE A 234 -9.10 -7.82 15.87
CA ILE A 234 -9.01 -8.26 14.47
C ILE A 234 -7.55 -8.22 14.01
N ILE A 235 -6.86 -7.11 14.24
CA ILE A 235 -5.45 -6.93 13.88
C ILE A 235 -4.56 -7.92 14.65
N ALA A 236 -4.80 -8.11 15.94
CA ALA A 236 -4.06 -9.09 16.75
C ALA A 236 -4.20 -10.52 16.19
N ALA A 237 -5.39 -10.91 15.73
CA ALA A 237 -5.62 -12.19 15.08
C ALA A 237 -4.89 -12.32 13.74
N MET A 238 -4.83 -11.25 12.93
CA MET A 238 -4.10 -11.21 11.66
C MET A 238 -2.59 -11.36 11.84
N VAL A 239 -2.01 -10.64 12.80
CA VAL A 239 -0.56 -10.54 13.01
C VAL A 239 -0.04 -11.61 13.99
N GLY A 240 -0.93 -12.19 14.82
CA GLY A 240 -0.57 -13.18 15.84
C GLY A 240 -0.03 -12.58 17.15
N ARG A 241 0.00 -11.27 17.26
CA ARG A 241 0.38 -10.52 18.47
C ARG A 241 -0.42 -9.23 18.56
N LYS A 242 -0.65 -8.75 19.78
CA LYS A 242 -1.26 -7.42 19.96
C LYS A 242 -0.26 -6.35 19.51
N ILE A 243 -0.70 -5.53 18.55
CA ILE A 243 0.06 -4.34 18.16
C ILE A 243 -0.34 -3.22 19.11
N ALA A 244 0.62 -2.71 19.86
CA ALA A 244 0.38 -1.53 20.69
C ALA A 244 0.39 -0.29 19.78
N TYR A 245 -0.78 0.17 19.36
CA TYR A 245 -0.93 1.47 18.67
C TYR A 245 -0.66 2.66 19.59
N VAL A 246 -0.56 2.41 20.90
CA VAL A 246 -0.22 3.44 21.88
C VAL A 246 1.25 3.82 21.70
N ARG A 247 1.51 5.10 21.52
CA ARG A 247 2.87 5.66 21.56
C ARG A 247 3.54 5.18 22.86
N LYS A 248 4.56 4.34 22.74
CA LYS A 248 5.51 4.15 23.83
C LYS A 248 6.22 5.49 23.97
N GLY A 249 6.02 6.20 25.09
CA GLY A 249 6.70 7.46 25.36
C GLY A 249 8.19 7.27 25.09
N ARG A 250 8.65 7.84 23.98
CA ARG A 250 10.06 7.81 23.63
C ARG A 250 10.81 8.72 24.58
N ASP A 251 11.97 8.26 25.05
CA ASP A 251 12.83 9.09 25.85
C ASP A 251 13.42 10.23 25.00
N LYS A 252 12.75 11.39 25.06
CA LYS A 252 13.18 12.61 24.32
C LYS A 252 14.51 13.16 24.83
N SER A 253 15.05 12.69 25.96
CA SER A 253 16.36 13.09 26.44
C SER A 253 17.51 12.71 25.51
N ARG A 254 17.24 11.79 24.56
CA ARG A 254 18.19 11.37 23.52
C ARG A 254 18.24 12.33 22.32
N ILE A 255 17.31 13.28 22.23
CA ILE A 255 17.35 14.33 21.21
C ILE A 255 18.38 15.35 21.65
N LEU A 256 19.45 15.48 20.88
CA LEU A 256 20.50 16.46 21.15
C LEU A 256 20.05 17.86 20.73
N GLU A 257 20.61 18.89 21.34
CA GLU A 257 20.33 20.29 20.94
C GLU A 257 20.92 20.64 19.58
N ASP A 258 21.91 19.85 19.11
CA ASP A 258 22.62 20.09 17.85
C ASP A 258 21.72 19.90 16.64
N GLU A 259 21.54 20.96 15.85
CA GLU A 259 20.88 20.90 14.55
C GLU A 259 21.80 20.23 13.53
N ILE A 260 21.38 19.06 13.03
CA ILE A 260 22.14 18.33 12.00
C ILE A 260 21.75 18.77 10.58
N LEU A 261 20.47 19.11 10.37
CA LEU A 261 19.95 19.63 9.11
C LEU A 261 19.16 20.92 9.40
N ARG A 262 19.43 21.97 8.62
CA ARG A 262 18.62 23.20 8.61
C ARG A 262 18.36 23.58 7.16
N VAL A 263 17.10 23.85 6.87
CA VAL A 263 16.60 24.27 5.56
C VAL A 263 16.01 25.66 5.72
N GLU A 264 16.42 26.60 4.86
CA GLU A 264 15.98 27.99 4.91
C GLU A 264 15.43 28.43 3.55
N HIS A 265 14.20 28.96 3.55
CA HIS A 265 13.54 29.58 2.40
C HIS A 265 13.57 28.74 1.12
N LEU A 266 13.35 27.42 1.24
CA LEU A 266 13.38 26.49 0.11
C LEU A 266 12.17 26.71 -0.79
N ASN A 267 12.40 26.93 -2.09
CA ASN A 267 11.38 27.19 -3.08
C ASN A 267 11.57 26.32 -4.32
N SER A 268 10.46 25.83 -4.91
CA SER A 268 10.46 25.17 -6.22
C SER A 268 9.07 25.25 -6.87
N GLY A 269 8.94 26.06 -7.91
CA GLY A 269 7.72 26.30 -8.66
C GLY A 269 6.52 26.61 -7.77
N SER A 270 5.38 25.96 -8.07
CA SER A 270 4.16 26.10 -7.28
C SER A 270 4.05 25.08 -6.13
N LYS A 271 4.95 24.09 -6.07
CA LYS A 271 4.84 22.93 -5.18
C LYS A 271 5.55 23.10 -3.83
N VAL A 272 6.59 23.93 -3.76
CA VAL A 272 7.33 24.21 -2.53
C VAL A 272 7.54 25.71 -2.45
N LYS A 273 7.04 26.33 -1.36
CA LYS A 273 6.96 27.77 -1.21
C LYS A 273 7.45 28.17 0.17
N ASP A 274 8.65 28.71 0.25
CA ASP A 274 9.24 29.29 1.46
C ASP A 274 9.30 28.30 2.64
N VAL A 275 9.74 27.08 2.36
CA VAL A 275 9.83 26.03 3.39
C VAL A 275 11.11 26.20 4.19
N SER A 276 10.95 26.41 5.53
CA SER A 276 12.07 26.56 6.47
C SER A 276 11.82 25.68 7.70
N PHE A 277 12.83 24.87 8.08
CA PHE A 277 12.77 24.04 9.29
C PHE A 277 14.16 23.55 9.70
N SER A 278 14.26 23.02 10.91
CA SER A 278 15.45 22.33 11.39
C SER A 278 15.14 20.93 11.88
N LEU A 279 16.15 20.06 11.89
CA LEU A 279 16.11 18.68 12.36
C LEU A 279 17.32 18.45 13.29
N ARG A 280 17.07 17.87 14.45
CA ARG A 280 18.10 17.60 15.47
C ARG A 280 18.59 16.16 15.41
N LYS A 281 19.77 15.91 15.92
CA LYS A 281 20.28 14.55 16.08
C LYS A 281 19.40 13.76 17.05
N GLY A 282 19.04 12.55 16.66
CA GLY A 282 18.17 11.70 17.46
C GLY A 282 16.69 12.06 17.38
N GLU A 283 16.28 13.05 16.57
CA GLU A 283 14.89 13.45 16.36
C GLU A 283 14.25 12.67 15.21
N ILE A 284 12.97 12.36 15.37
CA ILE A 284 12.09 11.92 14.27
C ILE A 284 11.11 13.05 13.97
N LEU A 285 11.32 13.73 12.84
CA LEU A 285 10.48 14.82 12.36
C LEU A 285 9.47 14.28 11.34
N GLY A 286 8.18 14.38 11.67
CA GLY A 286 7.09 13.97 10.78
C GLY A 286 6.69 15.07 9.82
N PHE A 287 6.46 14.73 8.55
CA PHE A 287 5.80 15.60 7.58
C PHE A 287 4.40 15.06 7.31
N ALA A 288 3.39 15.76 7.78
CA ALA A 288 1.98 15.48 7.56
C ALA A 288 1.36 16.46 6.55
N GLY A 289 0.19 16.13 5.99
CA GLY A 289 -0.54 16.97 5.05
C GLY A 289 -1.31 16.17 4.02
N LEU A 290 -2.18 16.81 3.25
CA LEU A 290 -2.96 16.19 2.20
C LEU A 290 -2.07 15.77 1.00
N VAL A 291 -2.62 14.93 0.12
CA VAL A 291 -1.95 14.55 -1.13
C VAL A 291 -1.70 15.81 -1.97
N GLY A 292 -0.48 15.98 -2.45
CA GLY A 292 -0.07 17.18 -3.20
C GLY A 292 0.33 18.38 -2.34
N ALA A 293 0.41 18.25 -1.01
CA ALA A 293 0.82 19.33 -0.12
C ALA A 293 2.30 19.75 -0.24
N GLY A 294 3.13 19.06 -1.03
CA GLY A 294 4.53 19.40 -1.26
C GLY A 294 5.55 18.63 -0.39
N ARG A 295 5.11 17.62 0.36
CA ARG A 295 5.95 16.83 1.28
C ARG A 295 7.08 16.10 0.56
N THR A 296 6.74 15.24 -0.40
CA THR A 296 7.68 14.48 -1.25
C THR A 296 8.58 15.41 -2.05
N GLU A 297 8.02 16.48 -2.61
CA GLU A 297 8.77 17.46 -3.37
C GLU A 297 9.84 18.13 -2.49
N THR A 298 9.51 18.54 -1.26
CA THR A 298 10.48 19.08 -0.30
C THR A 298 11.61 18.09 0.00
N ALA A 299 11.28 16.82 0.25
CA ALA A 299 12.30 15.78 0.49
C ALA A 299 13.21 15.56 -0.72
N ARG A 300 12.65 15.57 -1.93
CA ARG A 300 13.40 15.43 -3.19
C ARG A 300 14.36 16.58 -3.44
N LEU A 301 13.97 17.80 -3.10
CA LEU A 301 14.85 18.99 -3.17
C LEU A 301 16.02 18.87 -2.19
N ILE A 302 15.78 18.44 -0.95
CA ILE A 302 16.82 18.25 0.06
C ILE A 302 17.80 17.15 -0.37
N PHE A 303 17.30 16.10 -1.04
CA PHE A 303 18.12 15.00 -1.54
C PHE A 303 18.80 15.32 -2.89
N GLY A 304 18.46 16.43 -3.53
CA GLY A 304 19.00 16.80 -4.84
C GLY A 304 18.50 15.92 -6.00
N ALA A 305 17.35 15.25 -5.81
CA ALA A 305 16.64 14.55 -6.88
C ALA A 305 15.93 15.55 -7.81
N ASP A 306 15.49 16.67 -7.25
CA ASP A 306 15.04 17.86 -7.97
C ASP A 306 15.87 19.06 -7.51
N LEU A 307 15.96 20.12 -8.32
CA LEU A 307 16.72 21.33 -8.00
C LEU A 307 15.78 22.42 -7.48
N PRO A 308 16.14 23.10 -6.37
CA PRO A 308 15.38 24.24 -5.89
C PRO A 308 15.62 25.47 -6.76
N ASP A 309 14.59 26.33 -6.87
CA ASP A 309 14.72 27.65 -7.49
C ASP A 309 15.50 28.61 -6.58
N SER A 310 15.30 28.49 -5.25
CA SER A 310 16.02 29.26 -4.23
C SER A 310 15.96 28.55 -2.88
N GLY A 311 16.75 29.01 -1.94
CA GLY A 311 16.84 28.51 -0.56
C GLY A 311 18.23 27.99 -0.22
N GLU A 312 18.42 27.66 1.04
CA GLU A 312 19.70 27.23 1.57
C GLU A 312 19.56 25.99 2.43
N ILE A 313 20.52 25.08 2.33
CA ILE A 313 20.60 23.85 3.11
C ILE A 313 21.89 23.85 3.91
N TYR A 314 21.79 23.54 5.20
CA TYR A 314 22.91 23.46 6.11
C TYR A 314 22.97 22.06 6.74
N ILE A 315 24.16 21.47 6.78
CA ILE A 315 24.44 20.19 7.45
C ILE A 315 25.52 20.43 8.51
N GLY A 316 25.21 20.11 9.78
CA GLY A 316 26.11 20.35 10.90
C GLY A 316 26.56 21.81 10.99
N GLY A 317 25.65 22.75 10.75
CA GLY A 317 25.88 24.20 10.76
C GLY A 317 26.61 24.76 9.54
N LYS A 318 27.01 23.93 8.57
CA LYS A 318 27.72 24.35 7.36
C LYS A 318 26.78 24.39 6.17
N LYS A 319 26.77 25.50 5.43
CA LYS A 319 26.03 25.61 4.18
C LYS A 319 26.59 24.62 3.15
N VAL A 320 25.71 23.84 2.56
CA VAL A 320 26.04 22.84 1.53
C VAL A 320 25.32 23.15 0.23
N LEU A 321 25.95 22.83 -0.90
CA LEU A 321 25.34 22.94 -2.21
C LEU A 321 25.05 21.54 -2.74
N ILE A 322 23.78 21.17 -2.79
CA ILE A 322 23.32 19.86 -3.25
C ILE A 322 22.71 20.05 -4.64
N LYS A 323 23.38 19.52 -5.67
CA LYS A 323 22.93 19.54 -7.07
C LYS A 323 22.52 18.18 -7.60
N SER A 324 22.78 17.14 -6.81
CA SER A 324 22.51 15.77 -7.20
C SER A 324 22.33 14.87 -5.96
N PRO A 325 21.69 13.68 -6.11
CA PRO A 325 21.66 12.67 -5.04
C PRO A 325 23.06 12.25 -4.55
N TYR A 326 24.05 12.29 -5.44
CA TYR A 326 25.43 11.99 -5.08
C TYR A 326 25.99 13.00 -4.06
N ASP A 327 25.71 14.30 -4.24
CA ASP A 327 26.13 15.35 -3.31
C ASP A 327 25.46 15.17 -1.95
N ALA A 328 24.15 14.88 -1.95
CA ALA A 328 23.39 14.64 -0.71
C ALA A 328 23.97 13.46 0.08
N VAL A 329 24.27 12.34 -0.59
CA VAL A 329 24.88 11.16 0.05
C VAL A 329 26.27 11.49 0.61
N ARG A 330 27.06 12.32 -0.06
CA ARG A 330 28.37 12.79 0.46
C ARG A 330 28.22 13.69 1.67
N CYS A 331 27.14 14.47 1.73
CA CYS A 331 26.81 15.30 2.89
C CYS A 331 26.15 14.50 4.04
N GLY A 332 26.00 13.18 3.91
CA GLY A 332 25.45 12.33 4.94
C GLY A 332 23.92 12.25 4.95
N ILE A 333 23.25 12.55 3.83
CA ILE A 333 21.80 12.43 3.67
C ILE A 333 21.49 11.16 2.85
N SER A 334 20.47 10.40 3.26
CA SER A 334 19.89 9.32 2.49
C SER A 334 18.38 9.48 2.34
N TYR A 335 17.83 8.94 1.25
CA TYR A 335 16.42 9.07 0.91
C TYR A 335 15.85 7.73 0.46
N LEU A 336 14.80 7.30 1.16
CA LEU A 336 13.95 6.20 0.76
C LEU A 336 12.72 6.80 0.10
N SER A 337 12.60 6.61 -1.21
CA SER A 337 11.49 7.13 -2.00
C SER A 337 10.22 6.31 -1.83
N GLU A 338 9.07 6.95 -2.04
CA GLU A 338 7.75 6.32 -2.08
C GLU A 338 7.71 5.15 -3.08
N ASP A 339 8.20 5.35 -4.30
CA ASP A 339 8.31 4.27 -5.31
C ASP A 339 9.65 3.55 -5.19
N ARG A 340 9.69 2.54 -4.30
CA ARG A 340 10.88 1.71 -4.07
C ARG A 340 11.32 0.91 -5.30
N LYS A 341 10.38 0.51 -6.17
CA LYS A 341 10.70 -0.30 -7.36
C LYS A 341 11.41 0.52 -8.42
N ARG A 342 11.03 1.78 -8.58
CA ARG A 342 11.58 2.68 -9.59
C ARG A 342 12.88 3.36 -9.14
N PHE A 343 12.93 3.78 -7.87
CA PHE A 343 14.02 4.63 -7.37
C PHE A 343 14.82 3.99 -6.21
N GLY A 344 14.26 3.02 -5.53
CA GLY A 344 14.86 2.42 -4.34
C GLY A 344 15.71 1.18 -4.62
N LEU A 345 15.33 0.36 -5.58
CA LEU A 345 15.89 -0.97 -5.84
C LEU A 345 16.20 -1.16 -7.32
N ILE A 346 17.17 -2.04 -7.60
CA ILE A 346 17.37 -2.61 -8.93
C ILE A 346 16.84 -4.04 -8.87
N THR A 347 15.58 -4.22 -9.27
CA THR A 347 14.78 -5.43 -9.05
C THR A 347 15.39 -6.69 -9.70
N GLU A 348 16.16 -6.51 -10.78
CA GLU A 348 16.88 -7.59 -11.49
C GLU A 348 18.22 -7.96 -10.86
N MET A 349 18.63 -7.27 -9.80
CA MET A 349 19.85 -7.59 -9.05
C MET A 349 19.54 -8.39 -7.79
N SER A 350 20.58 -9.06 -7.27
CA SER A 350 20.50 -9.82 -6.02
C SER A 350 20.31 -8.94 -4.79
N VAL A 351 19.90 -9.55 -3.68
CA VAL A 351 19.83 -8.93 -2.35
C VAL A 351 21.18 -8.32 -1.98
N GLU A 352 22.29 -9.08 -2.14
CA GLU A 352 23.66 -8.62 -1.86
C GLU A 352 23.98 -7.34 -2.62
N ASN A 353 23.76 -7.34 -3.93
CA ASN A 353 24.10 -6.21 -4.79
C ASN A 353 23.28 -4.97 -4.45
N ASN A 354 21.98 -5.11 -4.19
CA ASN A 354 21.12 -3.99 -3.79
C ASN A 354 21.56 -3.36 -2.47
N ILE A 355 21.97 -4.16 -1.48
CA ILE A 355 22.43 -3.65 -0.18
C ILE A 355 23.78 -2.92 -0.33
N THR A 356 24.69 -3.42 -1.15
CA THR A 356 26.07 -2.94 -1.20
C THR A 356 26.30 -1.79 -2.18
N ILE A 357 25.44 -1.62 -3.20
CA ILE A 357 25.66 -0.71 -4.33
C ILE A 357 25.94 0.75 -3.90
N ALA A 358 25.20 1.28 -2.92
CA ALA A 358 25.40 2.65 -2.43
C ALA A 358 26.71 2.83 -1.64
N SER A 359 27.34 1.74 -1.23
CA SER A 359 28.53 1.71 -0.38
C SER A 359 29.77 1.13 -1.05
N ILE A 360 29.72 0.91 -2.36
CA ILE A 360 30.85 0.35 -3.14
C ILE A 360 32.19 1.03 -2.81
N PRO A 361 32.32 2.37 -2.73
CA PRO A 361 33.58 3.01 -2.39
C PRO A 361 34.16 2.58 -1.04
N LYS A 362 33.32 2.24 -0.05
CA LYS A 362 33.74 1.74 1.28
C LYS A 362 34.11 0.23 1.24
N LEU A 363 33.72 -0.48 0.18
CA LEU A 363 33.84 -1.92 0.03
C LEU A 363 34.93 -2.32 -1.00
N CYS A 364 35.69 -1.35 -1.50
CA CYS A 364 36.78 -1.60 -2.40
C CYS A 364 38.11 -1.81 -1.64
N LYS A 365 38.97 -2.66 -2.22
CA LYS A 365 40.38 -2.80 -1.89
C LYS A 365 41.23 -1.73 -2.60
N ALA A 366 42.53 -1.76 -2.41
CA ALA A 366 43.48 -0.93 -3.17
C ALA A 366 43.19 -1.07 -4.68
N PHE A 367 43.43 -0.01 -5.43
CA PHE A 367 43.22 0.08 -6.89
C PHE A 367 41.75 -0.07 -7.34
N GLY A 368 40.78 0.12 -6.44
CA GLY A 368 39.34 0.12 -6.79
C GLY A 368 38.70 -1.25 -7.01
N TYR A 369 39.39 -2.34 -6.70
CA TYR A 369 38.80 -3.68 -6.80
C TYR A 369 37.75 -3.92 -5.70
N ILE A 370 36.54 -4.35 -6.07
CA ILE A 370 35.48 -4.67 -5.14
C ILE A 370 35.85 -5.91 -4.31
N ASP A 371 35.83 -5.80 -2.99
CA ASP A 371 36.00 -6.91 -2.07
C ASP A 371 34.70 -7.70 -1.93
N LYS A 372 34.51 -8.73 -2.76
CA LYS A 372 33.33 -9.58 -2.75
C LYS A 372 33.06 -10.23 -1.39
N THR A 373 34.10 -10.62 -0.66
CA THR A 373 33.95 -11.22 0.68
C THR A 373 33.41 -10.21 1.67
N LYS A 374 33.92 -8.98 1.65
CA LYS A 374 33.44 -7.89 2.48
C LYS A 374 31.99 -7.51 2.12
N CYS A 375 31.66 -7.42 0.82
CA CYS A 375 30.29 -7.17 0.36
C CYS A 375 29.31 -8.22 0.91
N ARG A 376 29.64 -9.50 0.78
CA ARG A 376 28.79 -10.60 1.25
C ARG A 376 28.62 -10.61 2.77
N ASN A 377 29.69 -10.33 3.51
CA ASN A 377 29.64 -10.27 4.97
C ASN A 377 28.77 -9.11 5.46
N GLU A 378 28.92 -7.91 4.88
CA GLU A 378 28.10 -6.76 5.24
C GLU A 378 26.65 -6.98 4.84
N ALA A 379 26.36 -7.50 3.65
CA ALA A 379 25.01 -7.84 3.23
C ALA A 379 24.36 -8.85 4.20
N LYS A 380 25.09 -9.90 4.61
CA LYS A 380 24.62 -10.88 5.60
C LYS A 380 24.32 -10.23 6.95
N LYS A 381 25.20 -9.35 7.43
CA LYS A 381 25.01 -8.62 8.70
C LYS A 381 23.71 -7.81 8.69
N TYR A 382 23.45 -7.01 7.64
CA TYR A 382 22.26 -6.17 7.58
C TYR A 382 20.99 -6.95 7.29
N THR A 383 21.02 -8.02 6.49
CA THR A 383 19.86 -8.91 6.30
C THR A 383 19.45 -9.59 7.61
N GLN A 384 20.41 -10.03 8.43
CA GLN A 384 20.15 -10.59 9.75
C GLN A 384 19.59 -9.54 10.72
N ARG A 385 20.23 -8.35 10.78
CA ARG A 385 19.81 -7.25 11.66
C ARG A 385 18.37 -6.82 11.40
N LEU A 386 17.97 -6.74 10.12
CA LEU A 386 16.63 -6.31 9.71
C LEU A 386 15.65 -7.48 9.53
N LYS A 387 16.08 -8.71 9.86
CA LYS A 387 15.25 -9.92 9.72
C LYS A 387 14.64 -10.03 8.31
N VAL A 388 15.47 -9.79 7.26
CA VAL A 388 15.02 -9.92 5.87
C VAL A 388 14.76 -11.38 5.55
N LYS A 389 13.53 -11.70 5.16
CA LYS A 389 13.15 -13.05 4.73
C LYS A 389 13.47 -13.18 3.23
N ALA A 390 14.66 -13.71 2.90
CA ALA A 390 15.10 -14.02 1.55
C ALA A 390 15.67 -15.44 1.51
N PRO A 391 15.44 -16.22 0.42
CA PRO A 391 15.99 -17.59 0.31
C PRO A 391 17.52 -17.62 0.38
N SER A 392 18.19 -16.63 -0.20
CA SER A 392 19.64 -16.43 -0.17
C SER A 392 20.00 -14.98 -0.46
N LEU A 393 21.26 -14.60 -0.25
CA LEU A 393 21.79 -13.28 -0.66
C LEU A 393 21.86 -13.13 -2.20
N ASP A 394 21.87 -14.24 -2.93
CA ASP A 394 21.91 -14.28 -4.39
C ASP A 394 20.50 -14.19 -5.01
N ALA A 395 19.44 -14.30 -4.21
CA ALA A 395 18.04 -14.21 -4.67
C ALA A 395 17.77 -12.83 -5.29
N LEU A 396 17.03 -12.81 -6.40
CA LEU A 396 16.62 -11.57 -7.06
C LEU A 396 15.60 -10.84 -6.22
N VAL A 397 15.76 -9.52 -6.07
CA VAL A 397 14.90 -8.71 -5.20
C VAL A 397 13.44 -8.70 -5.67
N ARG A 398 13.19 -8.85 -6.98
CA ARG A 398 11.82 -8.95 -7.54
C ARG A 398 10.99 -10.12 -6.99
N SER A 399 11.64 -11.19 -6.52
CA SER A 399 10.95 -12.37 -5.97
C SER A 399 10.51 -12.21 -4.52
N LEU A 400 10.88 -11.12 -3.85
CA LEU A 400 10.60 -10.90 -2.45
C LEU A 400 9.31 -10.11 -2.23
N SER A 401 8.68 -10.32 -1.08
CA SER A 401 7.51 -9.52 -0.66
C SER A 401 7.88 -8.04 -0.49
N GLY A 402 6.87 -7.16 -0.58
CA GLY A 402 7.04 -5.72 -0.44
C GLY A 402 7.74 -5.29 0.84
N GLY A 403 7.39 -5.89 1.98
CA GLY A 403 8.05 -5.61 3.26
C GLY A 403 9.53 -6.00 3.26
N ASN A 404 9.90 -7.14 2.65
CA ASN A 404 11.31 -7.53 2.53
C ASN A 404 12.08 -6.64 1.55
N GLN A 405 11.47 -6.22 0.45
CA GLN A 405 12.05 -5.23 -0.46
C GLN A 405 12.35 -3.90 0.27
N GLN A 406 11.41 -3.42 1.11
CA GLN A 406 11.59 -2.21 1.91
C GLN A 406 12.78 -2.34 2.88
N LYS A 407 12.88 -3.48 3.58
CA LYS A 407 14.01 -3.77 4.47
C LYS A 407 15.36 -3.78 3.73
N ILE A 408 15.41 -4.20 2.46
CA ILE A 408 16.63 -4.13 1.63
C ILE A 408 17.01 -2.68 1.32
N VAL A 409 16.04 -1.81 0.99
CA VAL A 409 16.32 -0.39 0.80
C VAL A 409 16.86 0.24 2.07
N VAL A 410 16.28 -0.08 3.22
CA VAL A 410 16.81 0.36 4.53
C VAL A 410 18.22 -0.16 4.76
N ALA A 411 18.47 -1.47 4.52
CA ALA A 411 19.80 -2.08 4.66
C ALA A 411 20.86 -1.36 3.84
N LYS A 412 20.53 -0.99 2.59
CA LYS A 412 21.40 -0.22 1.68
C LYS A 412 21.86 1.10 2.31
N TRP A 413 20.93 1.86 2.91
CA TRP A 413 21.24 3.16 3.51
C TRP A 413 21.91 3.05 4.87
N LEU A 414 21.57 2.02 5.67
CA LEU A 414 22.29 1.73 6.92
C LEU A 414 23.75 1.34 6.68
N LEU A 415 24.03 0.55 5.65
CA LEU A 415 25.42 0.21 5.27
C LEU A 415 26.19 1.46 4.82
N ARG A 416 25.51 2.42 4.17
CA ARG A 416 26.12 3.69 3.78
C ARG A 416 26.50 4.54 4.99
N ASP A 417 25.77 4.39 6.11
CA ASP A 417 25.99 5.06 7.39
C ASP A 417 25.89 6.59 7.25
N THR A 418 24.74 7.06 6.82
CA THR A 418 24.38 8.48 6.76
C THR A 418 23.79 8.95 8.08
N ASP A 419 23.89 10.24 8.37
CA ASP A 419 23.40 10.84 9.63
C ASP A 419 21.95 11.31 9.54
N VAL A 420 21.50 11.73 8.36
CA VAL A 420 20.13 12.16 8.07
C VAL A 420 19.49 11.11 7.16
N LEU A 421 18.35 10.59 7.61
CA LEU A 421 17.57 9.54 6.94
C LEU A 421 16.18 10.08 6.61
N ILE A 422 15.85 10.22 5.34
CA ILE A 422 14.53 10.63 4.88
C ILE A 422 13.76 9.40 4.42
N PHE A 423 12.60 9.15 5.03
CA PHE A 423 11.70 8.06 4.72
C PHE A 423 10.40 8.63 4.14
N ASP A 424 10.17 8.44 2.85
CA ASP A 424 8.99 8.91 2.14
C ASP A 424 8.04 7.74 1.93
N GLU A 425 6.90 7.79 2.61
CA GLU A 425 5.86 6.74 2.65
C GLU A 425 6.45 5.33 2.90
N PRO A 426 7.24 5.13 3.99
CA PRO A 426 8.01 3.90 4.19
C PRO A 426 7.15 2.66 4.37
N THR A 427 5.89 2.82 4.70
CA THR A 427 4.93 1.76 5.03
C THR A 427 3.91 1.53 3.91
N ARG A 428 4.00 2.27 2.81
CA ARG A 428 3.06 2.15 1.71
C ARG A 428 3.17 0.82 0.98
N GLY A 429 2.03 0.12 0.84
CA GLY A 429 1.95 -1.15 0.12
C GLY A 429 2.67 -2.31 0.81
N ILE A 430 2.77 -2.27 2.14
CA ILE A 430 3.20 -3.38 2.98
C ILE A 430 2.10 -3.74 3.98
N ASP A 431 2.18 -4.95 4.53
CA ASP A 431 1.22 -5.44 5.52
C ASP A 431 1.40 -4.79 6.90
N ILE A 432 0.38 -4.94 7.75
CA ILE A 432 0.31 -4.29 9.06
C ILE A 432 1.47 -4.72 9.96
N GLY A 433 1.87 -6.00 9.94
CA GLY A 433 3.00 -6.49 10.73
C GLY A 433 4.33 -5.91 10.27
N ALA A 434 4.53 -5.80 8.94
CA ALA A 434 5.72 -5.16 8.39
C ALA A 434 5.74 -3.64 8.64
N LYS A 435 4.58 -2.96 8.66
CA LYS A 435 4.47 -1.55 9.07
C LYS A 435 4.97 -1.33 10.49
N ASP A 436 4.53 -2.18 11.42
CA ASP A 436 4.95 -2.14 12.82
C ASP A 436 6.48 -2.29 12.95
N GLU A 437 7.06 -3.27 12.25
CA GLU A 437 8.52 -3.48 12.23
C GLU A 437 9.29 -2.28 11.66
N ILE A 438 8.77 -1.60 10.63
CA ILE A 438 9.39 -0.38 10.09
C ILE A 438 9.28 0.78 11.10
N CYS A 439 8.14 0.97 11.75
CA CYS A 439 7.99 1.99 12.79
C CYS A 439 8.96 1.78 13.95
N GLU A 440 9.10 0.54 14.45
CA GLU A 440 10.07 0.20 15.49
C GLU A 440 11.52 0.44 15.02
N LEU A 441 11.81 0.16 13.74
CA LEU A 441 13.12 0.43 13.16
C LEU A 441 13.43 1.92 13.14
N LEU A 442 12.50 2.80 12.72
CA LEU A 442 12.69 4.25 12.73
C LEU A 442 13.01 4.77 14.12
N ILE A 443 12.28 4.30 15.13
CA ILE A 443 12.53 4.64 16.54
C ILE A 443 13.95 4.18 16.95
N SER A 444 14.32 2.95 16.61
CA SER A 444 15.64 2.43 16.96
C SER A 444 16.79 3.20 16.30
N LEU A 445 16.60 3.67 15.07
CA LEU A 445 17.57 4.50 14.34
C LEU A 445 17.78 5.86 15.02
N ALA A 446 16.69 6.50 15.41
CA ALA A 446 16.76 7.76 16.12
C ALA A 446 17.36 7.59 17.53
N ASP A 447 17.08 6.48 18.23
CA ASP A 447 17.70 6.14 19.51
C ASP A 447 19.21 5.89 19.40
N MET A 448 19.70 5.53 18.21
CA MET A 448 21.13 5.45 17.90
C MET A 448 21.74 6.81 17.51
N GLY A 449 21.01 7.91 17.63
CA GLY A 449 21.45 9.25 17.30
C GLY A 449 21.32 9.66 15.83
N LYS A 450 20.65 8.86 14.99
CA LYS A 450 20.35 9.27 13.61
C LYS A 450 19.20 10.27 13.61
N ALA A 451 19.25 11.25 12.72
CA ALA A 451 18.18 12.20 12.49
C ALA A 451 17.25 11.66 11.39
N VAL A 452 15.97 11.59 11.67
CA VAL A 452 14.99 10.94 10.79
C VAL A 452 13.93 11.94 10.37
N ILE A 453 13.66 12.04 9.06
CA ILE A 453 12.46 12.66 8.51
C ILE A 453 11.53 11.53 8.07
N MET A 454 10.30 11.53 8.57
CA MET A 454 9.26 10.60 8.17
C MET A 454 8.12 11.33 7.47
N ILE A 455 7.87 10.99 6.22
CA ILE A 455 6.71 11.46 5.46
C ILE A 455 5.73 10.29 5.41
N SER A 456 4.50 10.51 5.88
CA SER A 456 3.43 9.51 5.77
C SER A 456 2.08 10.19 5.50
N SER A 457 1.25 9.54 4.71
CA SER A 457 -0.16 9.87 4.53
C SER A 457 -1.04 9.33 5.66
N GLU A 458 -0.51 8.38 6.44
CA GLU A 458 -1.20 7.79 7.58
C GLU A 458 -0.89 8.57 8.87
N MET A 459 -1.83 9.38 9.32
CA MET A 459 -1.65 10.24 10.49
C MET A 459 -1.34 9.46 11.77
N GLN A 460 -1.90 8.25 11.90
CA GLN A 460 -1.65 7.37 13.05
C GLN A 460 -0.17 6.96 13.14
N GLU A 461 0.48 6.72 12.00
CA GLU A 461 1.92 6.42 11.98
C GLU A 461 2.75 7.62 12.41
N ILE A 462 2.43 8.81 11.89
CA ILE A 462 3.09 10.07 12.27
C ILE A 462 2.97 10.32 13.78
N LEU A 463 1.76 10.23 14.34
CA LEU A 463 1.50 10.42 15.77
C LEU A 463 2.21 9.37 16.64
N ARG A 464 2.36 8.15 16.14
CA ARG A 464 3.02 7.07 16.88
C ARG A 464 4.53 7.19 16.94
N VAL A 465 5.15 7.61 15.83
CA VAL A 465 6.61 7.48 15.62
C VAL A 465 7.36 8.79 15.82
N CYS A 466 6.75 9.92 15.42
CA CYS A 466 7.45 11.21 15.36
C CYS A 466 7.53 11.89 16.73
N ASP A 467 8.54 12.72 16.91
CA ASP A 467 8.70 13.59 18.09
C ASP A 467 8.04 14.93 17.87
N ARG A 468 8.16 15.46 16.66
CA ARG A 468 7.59 16.74 16.20
C ARG A 468 7.01 16.54 14.80
N ILE A 469 5.91 17.24 14.50
CA ILE A 469 5.18 17.11 13.24
C ILE A 469 5.11 18.47 12.56
N LEU A 470 5.58 18.56 11.33
CA LEU A 470 5.34 19.68 10.43
C LEU A 470 4.16 19.34 9.53
N VAL A 471 3.15 20.18 9.54
CA VAL A 471 1.97 20.01 8.68
C VAL A 471 2.13 20.91 7.47
N MET A 472 2.11 20.31 6.28
CA MET A 472 2.21 21.03 5.01
C MET A 472 0.84 21.22 4.36
N HIS A 473 0.65 22.40 3.76
CA HIS A 473 -0.51 22.78 2.99
C HIS A 473 -0.09 23.62 1.79
N GLU A 474 -0.49 23.21 0.58
CA GLU A 474 -0.21 23.94 -0.69
C GLU A 474 1.24 24.42 -0.87
N GLY A 475 2.19 23.58 -0.49
CA GLY A 475 3.61 23.81 -0.64
C GLY A 475 4.26 24.63 0.49
N LYS A 476 3.53 24.98 1.56
CA LYS A 476 4.02 25.70 2.73
C LYS A 476 3.92 24.89 3.99
N ILE A 477 4.71 25.23 5.01
CA ILE A 477 4.51 24.73 6.36
C ILE A 477 3.36 25.53 6.98
N ALA A 478 2.22 24.87 7.23
CA ALA A 478 1.03 25.45 7.83
C ALA A 478 1.17 25.57 9.36
N GLY A 479 1.96 24.71 9.99
CA GLY A 479 2.23 24.73 11.42
C GLY A 479 3.12 23.58 11.86
N ALA A 480 3.56 23.65 13.12
CA ALA A 480 4.34 22.61 13.79
C ALA A 480 3.60 22.16 15.06
N LEU A 481 3.56 20.85 15.29
CA LEU A 481 2.91 20.25 16.45
C LEU A 481 3.89 19.38 17.22
N ASP A 482 3.77 19.34 18.54
CA ASP A 482 4.42 18.31 19.36
C ASP A 482 3.59 17.03 19.27
N ALA A 483 4.19 15.95 18.83
CA ALA A 483 3.46 14.70 18.59
C ALA A 483 2.91 14.07 19.88
N ASP A 484 3.40 14.40 21.07
CA ASP A 484 2.86 13.91 22.35
C ASP A 484 1.48 14.47 22.69
N SER A 485 1.20 15.70 22.21
CA SER A 485 -0.06 16.40 22.48
C SER A 485 -0.98 16.52 21.26
N ALA A 486 -0.46 16.25 20.05
CA ALA A 486 -1.19 16.40 18.81
C ALA A 486 -2.25 15.33 18.63
N THR A 487 -3.39 15.70 18.03
CA THR A 487 -4.45 14.80 17.59
C THR A 487 -4.52 14.76 16.05
N GLN A 488 -5.24 13.77 15.50
CA GLN A 488 -5.52 13.72 14.05
C GLN A 488 -6.30 14.97 13.60
N GLU A 489 -7.21 15.47 14.43
CA GLU A 489 -7.98 16.69 14.15
C GLU A 489 -7.09 17.92 14.06
N ASP A 490 -6.07 18.04 14.91
CA ASP A 490 -5.10 19.16 14.86
C ASP A 490 -4.31 19.13 13.55
N ILE A 491 -3.86 17.94 13.15
CA ILE A 491 -3.16 17.76 11.86
C ILE A 491 -4.07 18.13 10.70
N MET A 492 -5.32 17.62 10.69
CA MET A 492 -6.29 17.91 9.63
C MET A 492 -6.67 19.37 9.55
N ARG A 493 -6.85 20.04 10.68
CA ARG A 493 -7.15 21.47 10.74
C ARG A 493 -6.06 22.31 10.08
N LEU A 494 -4.79 22.00 10.33
CA LEU A 494 -3.66 22.67 9.69
C LEU A 494 -3.52 22.27 8.21
N ALA A 495 -3.76 21.02 7.86
CA ALA A 495 -3.63 20.51 6.50
C ALA A 495 -4.74 20.99 5.55
N SER A 496 -5.93 21.29 6.06
CA SER A 496 -7.05 21.79 5.26
C SER A 496 -7.15 23.30 5.18
N LYS A 497 -6.36 24.05 5.99
CA LYS A 497 -6.49 25.51 6.20
C LYS A 497 -7.88 26.03 5.81
N CYS A 498 -8.88 25.70 6.61
CA CYS A 498 -10.02 26.58 6.71
C CYS A 498 -9.47 27.89 7.29
N ASP A 499 -9.40 28.94 6.46
CA ASP A 499 -9.13 30.29 6.92
C ASP A 499 -10.15 30.67 8.00
N MET A 500 -9.77 30.42 9.24
CA MET A 500 -10.33 31.21 10.33
C MET A 500 -9.43 32.43 10.44
N GLN A 501 -9.70 33.43 9.60
CA GLN A 501 -9.35 34.81 9.97
C GLN A 501 -9.97 35.07 11.34
N ALA A 502 -9.10 35.37 12.26
CA ALA A 502 -9.46 35.80 13.59
C ALA A 502 -10.49 36.94 13.53
N GLU A 503 -11.59 36.79 14.26
CA GLU A 503 -12.24 37.91 14.90
C GLU A 503 -11.46 38.33 16.16
#